data_b55bc2a98db6fc8bd181dbdbb1329610
#
_entry.id   b55bc2a98db6fc8bd181dbdbb1329610
#
_cell.length_a   1.000
_cell.length_b   1.000
_cell.length_c   1.000
_cell.angle_alpha   90.00
_cell.angle_beta   90.00
_cell.angle_gamma   90.00
#
_symmetry.space_group_name_H-M   'P 1'
#
loop_
_entity.id
_entity.type
_entity.pdbx_description
1 polymer ?
#
loop_
_entity_poly.entity_id
_entity_poly.type
_entity_poly.pdbx_seq_one_letter_code
_entity_poly.pdbx_strand_id
1 'polypeptide(L)'
;MIGLPDSTIDSLNYDLEFIKALSPEHISAYMLKIEENTAFFAQKEKLNLPDDDIEAEQYLLMGDYFEKYGYEHYEISNFAKSGRTSRHNLKYWLGNEYLGIGPSAHSMLSGERFYYPKDLRGFINGNTPLSDGRGGGKEEYIMLRLRLKSGILPQEFKYLFGTELPQEFMEKCRTFQKAELIDVTENNISLTNKGMLLSNSIITELLECEI
;
A
#
# COMPACT_ATOMS: atom_id res chain seq x y z
N MET A 1 -4.45 -9.44 11.09
CA MET A 1 -3.74 -9.95 9.89
C MET A 1 -4.60 -11.04 9.29
N ILE A 2 -4.59 -11.15 7.97
CA ILE A 2 -5.25 -12.22 7.19
C ILE A 2 -4.21 -13.16 6.59
N GLY A 3 -4.61 -14.33 6.11
CA GLY A 3 -3.68 -15.34 5.59
C GLY A 3 -2.82 -16.01 6.66
N LEU A 4 -3.23 -15.98 7.95
CA LEU A 4 -2.51 -16.64 9.02
C LEU A 4 -2.62 -18.18 8.91
N PRO A 5 -1.63 -18.96 9.42
CA PRO A 5 -1.78 -20.41 9.50
C PRO A 5 -3.09 -20.81 10.17
N ASP A 6 -3.74 -21.83 9.62
CA ASP A 6 -5.06 -22.35 10.05
C ASP A 6 -6.22 -21.36 9.99
N SER A 7 -6.03 -20.16 9.39
CA SER A 7 -7.13 -19.21 9.22
C SER A 7 -8.14 -19.69 8.18
N THR A 8 -9.42 -19.45 8.47
CA THR A 8 -10.55 -19.79 7.62
C THR A 8 -11.46 -18.58 7.46
N ILE A 9 -12.41 -18.63 6.53
CA ILE A 9 -13.45 -17.60 6.41
C ILE A 9 -14.26 -17.48 7.70
N ASP A 10 -14.54 -18.60 8.39
CA ASP A 10 -15.28 -18.57 9.66
C ASP A 10 -14.50 -17.88 10.78
N SER A 11 -13.18 -18.17 10.90
CA SER A 11 -12.32 -17.48 11.88
C SER A 11 -12.22 -15.97 11.59
N LEU A 12 -12.12 -15.59 10.31
CA LEU A 12 -12.14 -14.19 9.92
C LEU A 12 -13.46 -13.52 10.30
N ASN A 13 -14.59 -14.13 10.01
CA ASN A 13 -15.91 -13.60 10.37
C ASN A 13 -16.04 -13.35 11.88
N TYR A 14 -15.52 -14.27 12.70
CA TYR A 14 -15.48 -14.09 14.16
C TYR A 14 -14.65 -12.85 14.55
N ASP A 15 -13.46 -12.69 13.97
CA ASP A 15 -12.60 -11.52 14.23
C ASP A 15 -13.26 -10.21 13.77
N LEU A 16 -13.94 -10.22 12.61
CA LEU A 16 -14.64 -9.05 12.08
C LEU A 16 -15.79 -8.60 13.00
N GLU A 17 -16.61 -9.55 13.53
CA GLU A 17 -17.66 -9.23 14.50
C GLU A 17 -17.07 -8.67 15.81
N PHE A 18 -15.93 -9.20 16.27
CA PHE A 18 -15.23 -8.69 17.44
C PHE A 18 -14.72 -7.25 17.21
N ILE A 19 -14.07 -6.99 16.07
CA ILE A 19 -13.59 -5.64 15.69
C ILE A 19 -14.76 -4.66 15.60
N LYS A 20 -15.87 -5.06 14.99
CA LYS A 20 -17.10 -4.26 14.92
C LYS A 20 -17.62 -3.90 16.31
N ALA A 21 -17.66 -4.87 17.26
CA ALA A 21 -18.09 -4.62 18.63
C ALA A 21 -17.17 -3.64 19.37
N LEU A 22 -15.85 -3.72 19.15
CA LEU A 22 -14.88 -2.76 19.69
C LEU A 22 -14.99 -1.39 19.05
N SER A 23 -15.40 -1.32 17.80
CA SER A 23 -15.61 -0.10 17.03
C SER A 23 -14.41 0.89 17.07
N PRO A 24 -13.18 0.43 16.79
CA PRO A 24 -12.00 1.31 16.79
C PRO A 24 -12.16 2.44 15.77
N GLU A 25 -11.36 3.50 15.90
CA GLU A 25 -11.38 4.62 14.95
C GLU A 25 -10.59 4.33 13.67
N HIS A 26 -9.60 3.44 13.76
CA HIS A 26 -8.69 3.07 12.68
C HIS A 26 -8.33 1.59 12.77
N ILE A 27 -8.21 0.94 11.62
CA ILE A 27 -7.86 -0.49 11.49
C ILE A 27 -6.74 -0.61 10.49
N SER A 28 -5.66 -1.30 10.88
CA SER A 28 -4.60 -1.72 9.97
C SER A 28 -4.71 -3.22 9.75
N ALA A 29 -4.91 -3.64 8.52
CA ALA A 29 -5.11 -5.03 8.15
C ALA A 29 -4.14 -5.43 7.04
N TYR A 30 -3.28 -6.39 7.33
CA TYR A 30 -2.23 -6.84 6.44
C TYR A 30 -2.43 -8.31 6.07
N MET A 31 -2.12 -8.65 4.82
CA MET A 31 -1.91 -10.03 4.39
C MET A 31 -0.58 -10.53 4.97
N LEU A 32 -0.54 -11.79 5.42
CA LEU A 32 0.70 -12.39 5.90
C LEU A 32 1.67 -12.56 4.73
N LYS A 33 2.84 -11.96 4.85
CA LYS A 33 3.96 -12.23 3.95
C LYS A 33 5.09 -12.92 4.72
N ILE A 34 5.49 -14.09 4.26
CA ILE A 34 6.57 -14.86 4.89
C ILE A 34 7.88 -14.44 4.23
N GLU A 35 8.67 -13.65 4.96
CA GLU A 35 9.95 -13.15 4.50
C GLU A 35 11.09 -14.13 4.80
N GLU A 36 12.05 -14.23 3.88
CA GLU A 36 13.26 -15.02 4.07
C GLU A 36 14.03 -14.61 5.34
N ASN A 37 14.77 -15.55 5.93
CA ASN A 37 15.54 -15.35 7.16
C ASN A 37 14.67 -15.07 8.42
N THR A 38 13.38 -15.40 8.40
CA THR A 38 12.51 -15.37 9.57
C THR A 38 12.23 -16.76 10.13
N ALA A 39 11.79 -16.83 11.39
CA ALA A 39 11.37 -18.10 12.00
C ALA A 39 10.16 -18.71 11.28
N PHE A 40 9.27 -17.89 10.71
CA PHE A 40 8.15 -18.33 9.88
C PHE A 40 8.64 -19.00 8.59
N PHE A 41 9.59 -18.38 7.91
CA PHE A 41 10.18 -18.95 6.69
C PHE A 41 10.84 -20.32 6.96
N ALA A 42 11.58 -20.45 8.07
CA ALA A 42 12.21 -21.71 8.45
C ALA A 42 11.20 -22.86 8.73
N GLN A 43 9.95 -22.53 8.96
CA GLN A 43 8.87 -23.48 9.26
C GLN A 43 7.80 -23.53 8.17
N LYS A 44 7.96 -22.82 7.05
CA LYS A 44 6.94 -22.63 6.01
C LYS A 44 6.27 -23.93 5.57
N GLU A 45 7.07 -24.97 5.35
CA GLU A 45 6.59 -26.30 4.93
C GLU A 45 5.74 -27.05 5.99
N LYS A 46 5.73 -26.55 7.23
CA LYS A 46 4.94 -27.12 8.34
C LYS A 46 3.72 -26.29 8.68
N LEU A 47 3.60 -25.11 8.10
CA LEU A 47 2.48 -24.22 8.34
C LEU A 47 1.32 -24.59 7.40
N ASN A 48 0.14 -24.75 7.96
CA ASN A 48 -1.08 -24.93 7.19
C ASN A 48 -1.59 -23.53 6.77
N LEU A 49 -1.03 -22.99 5.70
CA LEU A 49 -1.42 -21.69 5.16
C LEU A 49 -2.65 -21.85 4.27
N PRO A 50 -3.57 -20.87 4.24
CA PRO A 50 -4.60 -20.83 3.23
C PRO A 50 -3.94 -20.73 1.84
N ASP A 51 -4.62 -21.22 0.83
CA ASP A 51 -4.21 -20.99 -0.56
C ASP A 51 -4.50 -19.55 -1.00
N ASP A 52 -3.98 -19.18 -2.16
CA ASP A 52 -4.09 -17.81 -2.68
C ASP A 52 -5.57 -17.40 -2.92
N ASP A 53 -6.44 -18.33 -3.28
CA ASP A 53 -7.87 -18.06 -3.52
C ASP A 53 -8.58 -17.75 -2.21
N ILE A 54 -8.31 -18.52 -1.15
CA ILE A 54 -8.85 -18.26 0.20
C ILE A 54 -8.31 -16.94 0.78
N GLU A 55 -7.02 -16.64 0.57
CA GLU A 55 -6.44 -15.38 1.02
C GLU A 55 -7.06 -14.18 0.30
N ALA A 56 -7.30 -14.30 -1.01
CA ALA A 56 -8.01 -13.29 -1.80
C ALA A 56 -9.45 -13.10 -1.32
N GLU A 57 -10.19 -14.19 -1.06
CA GLU A 57 -11.54 -14.13 -0.51
C GLU A 57 -11.56 -13.44 0.86
N GLN A 58 -10.62 -13.79 1.74
CA GLN A 58 -10.48 -13.15 3.06
C GLN A 58 -10.24 -11.63 2.92
N TYR A 59 -9.39 -11.20 2.00
CA TYR A 59 -9.10 -9.78 1.79
C TYR A 59 -10.34 -9.02 1.30
N LEU A 60 -11.04 -9.54 0.30
CA LEU A 60 -12.23 -8.90 -0.26
C LEU A 60 -13.37 -8.86 0.76
N LEU A 61 -13.64 -9.98 1.43
CA LEU A 61 -14.66 -10.05 2.48
C LEU A 61 -14.41 -9.02 3.60
N MET A 62 -13.17 -8.90 4.04
CA MET A 62 -12.76 -7.94 5.06
C MET A 62 -12.99 -6.49 4.59
N GLY A 63 -12.61 -6.17 3.35
CA GLY A 63 -12.82 -4.85 2.76
C GLY A 63 -14.30 -4.47 2.73
N ASP A 64 -15.13 -5.34 2.16
CA ASP A 64 -16.59 -5.13 2.05
C ASP A 64 -17.25 -5.02 3.44
N TYR A 65 -16.76 -5.84 4.39
CA TYR A 65 -17.27 -5.79 5.77
C TYR A 65 -16.99 -4.44 6.42
N PHE A 66 -15.75 -3.93 6.36
CA PHE A 66 -15.40 -2.66 6.99
C PHE A 66 -16.11 -1.48 6.32
N GLU A 67 -16.21 -1.46 4.99
CA GLU A 67 -16.97 -0.42 4.26
C GLU A 67 -18.45 -0.41 4.67
N LYS A 68 -19.09 -1.58 4.80
CA LYS A 68 -20.47 -1.73 5.27
C LYS A 68 -20.68 -1.15 6.68
N TYR A 69 -19.66 -1.19 7.53
CA TYR A 69 -19.74 -0.69 8.92
C TYR A 69 -19.12 0.71 9.10
N GLY A 70 -19.00 1.46 8.00
CA GLY A 70 -18.67 2.89 8.02
C GLY A 70 -17.19 3.21 8.13
N TYR A 71 -16.32 2.28 7.76
CA TYR A 71 -14.90 2.55 7.57
C TYR A 71 -14.62 2.87 6.11
N GLU A 72 -13.84 3.90 5.87
CA GLU A 72 -13.30 4.23 4.56
C GLU A 72 -12.02 3.41 4.34
N HIS A 73 -11.95 2.60 3.29
CA HIS A 73 -10.73 1.92 2.83
C HIS A 73 -9.86 2.97 2.13
N TYR A 74 -9.04 3.73 2.84
CA TYR A 74 -8.37 4.91 2.29
C TYR A 74 -7.02 4.61 1.63
N GLU A 75 -6.38 3.47 1.96
CA GLU A 75 -5.16 2.98 1.30
C GLU A 75 -5.08 1.44 1.47
N ILE A 76 -4.13 0.83 0.79
CA ILE A 76 -4.03 -0.62 0.53
C ILE A 76 -4.22 -1.54 1.75
N SER A 77 -3.84 -1.09 2.95
CA SER A 77 -3.86 -1.91 4.18
C SER A 77 -4.61 -1.25 5.34
N ASN A 78 -5.17 -0.06 5.14
CA ASN A 78 -5.73 0.70 6.25
C ASN A 78 -7.15 1.20 5.98
N PHE A 79 -7.95 1.10 7.03
CA PHE A 79 -9.35 1.50 7.08
C PHE A 79 -9.55 2.48 8.24
N ALA A 80 -10.35 3.49 8.07
CA ALA A 80 -10.61 4.48 9.11
C ALA A 80 -12.03 4.99 9.08
N LYS A 81 -12.58 5.35 10.23
CA LYS A 81 -13.79 6.18 10.30
C LYS A 81 -13.49 7.55 9.71
N SER A 82 -14.53 8.24 9.22
CA SER A 82 -14.38 9.55 8.60
C SER A 82 -13.58 10.52 9.48
N GLY A 83 -12.55 11.15 8.88
CA GLY A 83 -11.63 12.05 9.56
C GLY A 83 -10.60 11.38 10.49
N ARG A 84 -10.49 10.03 10.50
CA ARG A 84 -9.56 9.26 11.36
C ARG A 84 -8.44 8.56 10.60
N THR A 85 -8.19 8.93 9.37
CA THR A 85 -7.05 8.42 8.58
C THR A 85 -5.71 8.74 9.24
N SER A 86 -4.74 7.83 9.14
CA SER A 86 -3.38 8.06 9.65
C SER A 86 -2.65 9.11 8.81
N ARG A 87 -2.53 10.32 9.33
CA ARG A 87 -1.78 11.40 8.68
C ARG A 87 -0.31 11.05 8.48
N HIS A 88 0.25 10.20 9.33
CA HIS A 88 1.63 9.74 9.19
C HIS A 88 1.79 8.81 7.99
N ASN A 89 0.92 7.80 7.85
CA ASN A 89 0.95 6.88 6.70
C ASN A 89 0.69 7.62 5.38
N LEU A 90 -0.27 8.54 5.38
CA LEU A 90 -0.57 9.36 4.21
C LEU A 90 0.63 10.20 3.75
N LYS A 91 1.54 10.62 4.64
CA LYS A 91 2.76 11.35 4.23
C LYS A 91 3.58 10.55 3.21
N TYR A 92 3.74 9.24 3.44
CA TYR A 92 4.50 8.39 2.53
C TYR A 92 3.80 8.25 1.18
N TRP A 93 2.51 7.92 1.18
CA TRP A 93 1.72 7.74 -0.04
C TRP A 93 1.53 9.02 -0.85
N LEU A 94 1.53 10.17 -0.18
CA LEU A 94 1.45 11.49 -0.82
C LEU A 94 2.82 12.03 -1.27
N GLY A 95 3.92 11.31 -1.02
CA GLY A 95 5.26 11.78 -1.35
C GLY A 95 5.71 12.99 -0.53
N ASN A 96 5.16 13.19 0.66
CA ASN A 96 5.52 14.30 1.54
C ASN A 96 6.84 14.01 2.27
N GLU A 97 7.51 15.08 2.70
CA GLU A 97 8.75 15.01 3.47
C GLU A 97 8.57 14.31 4.82
N TYR A 98 9.54 13.50 5.18
CA TYR A 98 9.62 12.84 6.48
C TYR A 98 11.07 12.66 6.92
N LEU A 99 11.28 12.63 8.24
CA LEU A 99 12.56 12.36 8.87
C LEU A 99 12.49 11.07 9.68
N GLY A 100 13.30 10.10 9.28
CA GLY A 100 13.50 8.85 10.02
C GLY A 100 14.66 8.99 11.00
N ILE A 101 14.53 8.43 12.20
CA ILE A 101 15.53 8.46 13.25
C ILE A 101 15.89 7.04 13.68
N GLY A 102 17.16 6.70 13.60
CA GLY A 102 17.67 5.40 14.04
C GLY A 102 18.29 4.56 12.91
N PRO A 103 18.92 3.42 13.27
CA PRO A 103 19.46 2.48 12.28
C PRO A 103 18.37 1.97 11.34
N SER A 104 18.66 1.84 10.06
CA SER A 104 17.74 1.49 8.97
C SER A 104 16.61 2.50 8.71
N ALA A 105 16.59 3.64 9.38
CA ALA A 105 15.56 4.64 9.13
C ALA A 105 15.86 5.40 7.85
N HIS A 106 14.85 5.49 6.97
CA HIS A 106 14.87 6.27 5.75
C HIS A 106 14.25 7.64 5.98
N SER A 107 14.69 8.62 5.21
CA SER A 107 14.19 9.99 5.22
C SER A 107 14.02 10.50 3.80
N MET A 108 13.12 11.46 3.61
CA MET A 108 12.99 12.25 2.39
C MET A 108 12.82 13.72 2.77
N LEU A 109 13.82 14.55 2.49
CA LEU A 109 13.81 15.98 2.77
C LEU A 109 14.35 16.75 1.57
N SER A 110 13.67 17.81 1.17
CA SER A 110 14.06 18.68 0.04
C SER A 110 14.29 17.89 -1.27
N GLY A 111 13.51 16.84 -1.48
CA GLY A 111 13.60 15.97 -2.65
C GLY A 111 14.77 14.99 -2.62
N GLU A 112 15.57 14.96 -1.55
CA GLU A 112 16.69 14.02 -1.39
C GLU A 112 16.27 12.89 -0.43
N ARG A 113 16.58 11.64 -0.81
CA ARG A 113 16.41 10.46 0.02
C ARG A 113 17.71 10.05 0.64
N PHE A 114 17.67 9.69 1.89
CA PHE A 114 18.82 9.17 2.62
C PHE A 114 18.36 8.21 3.72
N TYR A 115 19.27 7.38 4.17
CA TYR A 115 18.99 6.41 5.24
C TYR A 115 20.22 6.20 6.13
N TYR A 116 19.97 5.77 7.37
CA TYR A 116 21.04 5.28 8.23
C TYR A 116 21.24 3.77 7.99
N PRO A 117 22.50 3.29 7.87
CA PRO A 117 22.77 1.86 7.76
C PRO A 117 22.20 1.06 8.94
N LYS A 118 21.94 -0.23 8.73
CA LYS A 118 21.51 -1.17 9.78
C LYS A 118 22.68 -1.49 10.73
N ASP A 119 23.20 -0.46 11.40
CA ASP A 119 24.33 -0.53 12.32
C ASP A 119 24.06 0.34 13.55
N LEU A 120 23.60 -0.31 14.64
CA LEU A 120 23.29 0.39 15.88
C LEU A 120 24.54 1.08 16.50
N ARG A 121 25.70 0.40 16.45
CA ARG A 121 26.93 0.96 17.03
C ARG A 121 27.44 2.15 16.24
N GLY A 122 27.43 2.03 14.92
CA GLY A 122 27.77 3.13 14.05
C GLY A 122 26.84 4.33 14.22
N PHE A 123 25.53 4.09 14.33
CA PHE A 123 24.55 5.16 14.58
C PHE A 123 24.84 5.90 15.90
N ILE A 124 25.08 5.16 17.00
CA ILE A 124 25.44 5.76 18.30
C ILE A 124 26.76 6.54 18.23
N ASN A 125 27.70 6.08 17.43
CA ASN A 125 29.00 6.73 17.24
C ASN A 125 28.97 7.90 16.24
N GLY A 126 27.79 8.27 15.73
CA GLY A 126 27.62 9.43 14.87
C GLY A 126 27.90 9.18 13.38
N ASN A 127 27.72 7.95 12.89
CA ASN A 127 27.79 7.69 11.44
C ASN A 127 26.84 8.61 10.69
N THR A 128 27.29 9.10 9.55
CA THR A 128 26.47 9.90 8.63
C THR A 128 25.49 9.03 7.85
N PRO A 129 24.31 9.55 7.49
CA PRO A 129 23.40 8.85 6.61
C PRO A 129 24.00 8.69 5.21
N LEU A 130 23.53 7.68 4.49
CA LEU A 130 23.89 7.41 3.10
C LEU A 130 22.79 7.93 2.18
N SER A 131 23.19 8.44 1.02
CA SER A 131 22.25 8.87 -0.02
C SER A 131 21.50 7.67 -0.59
N ASP A 132 20.21 7.84 -0.82
CA ASP A 132 19.30 6.88 -1.47
C ASP A 132 18.65 7.50 -2.74
N GLY A 133 19.32 8.50 -3.30
CA GLY A 133 18.92 9.18 -4.53
C GLY A 133 17.92 10.30 -4.32
N ARG A 134 17.22 10.66 -5.40
CA ARG A 134 16.18 11.70 -5.40
C ARG A 134 14.79 11.06 -5.44
N GLY A 135 13.86 11.64 -4.69
CA GLY A 135 12.45 11.30 -4.72
C GLY A 135 11.62 12.31 -5.53
N GLY A 136 10.34 12.02 -5.67
CA GLY A 136 9.36 12.91 -6.27
C GLY A 136 9.29 12.84 -7.80
N GLY A 137 9.82 11.76 -8.43
CA GLY A 137 9.67 11.52 -9.87
C GLY A 137 8.25 11.05 -10.25
N LYS A 138 7.98 11.04 -11.58
CA LYS A 138 6.68 10.63 -12.14
C LYS A 138 6.32 9.18 -11.78
N GLU A 139 7.27 8.26 -11.93
CA GLU A 139 7.11 6.83 -11.61
C GLU A 139 6.80 6.64 -10.13
N GLU A 140 7.51 7.33 -9.26
CA GLU A 140 7.26 7.28 -7.83
C GLU A 140 5.88 7.84 -7.47
N TYR A 141 5.48 8.96 -8.06
CA TYR A 141 4.13 9.50 -7.88
C TYR A 141 3.06 8.46 -8.24
N ILE A 142 3.18 7.81 -9.40
CA ILE A 142 2.25 6.77 -9.85
C ILE A 142 2.23 5.60 -8.86
N MET A 143 3.41 5.09 -8.49
CA MET A 143 3.56 3.97 -7.57
C MET A 143 2.91 4.24 -6.20
N LEU A 144 3.09 5.44 -5.66
CA LEU A 144 2.56 5.80 -4.35
C LEU A 144 1.06 6.10 -4.42
N ARG A 145 0.60 6.84 -5.44
CA ARG A 145 -0.80 7.23 -5.59
C ARG A 145 -1.72 6.05 -5.85
N LEU A 146 -1.30 5.04 -6.60
CA LEU A 146 -2.09 3.83 -6.82
C LEU A 146 -2.27 2.98 -5.56
N ARG A 147 -1.54 3.25 -4.47
CA ARG A 147 -1.79 2.61 -3.16
C ARG A 147 -2.89 3.31 -2.36
N LEU A 148 -3.35 4.46 -2.81
CA LEU A 148 -4.46 5.21 -2.21
C LEU A 148 -5.77 4.93 -2.95
N LYS A 149 -6.88 4.91 -2.23
CA LYS A 149 -8.23 4.86 -2.83
C LYS A 149 -8.54 6.10 -3.67
N SER A 150 -7.94 7.25 -3.33
CA SER A 150 -8.01 8.45 -4.16
C SER A 150 -7.27 8.34 -5.49
N GLY A 151 -6.27 7.46 -5.57
CA GLY A 151 -5.53 7.17 -6.79
C GLY A 151 -4.69 8.33 -7.34
N ILE A 152 -4.37 8.22 -8.62
CA ILE A 152 -3.71 9.26 -9.40
C ILE A 152 -4.73 10.31 -9.77
N LEU A 153 -4.38 11.59 -9.56
CA LEU A 153 -5.17 12.74 -9.99
C LEU A 153 -4.52 13.34 -11.25
N PRO A 154 -5.09 13.18 -12.46
CA PRO A 154 -4.45 13.62 -13.70
C PRO A 154 -4.11 15.11 -13.74
N GLN A 155 -4.94 15.95 -13.12
CA GLN A 155 -4.68 17.38 -13.03
C GLN A 155 -3.49 17.70 -12.12
N GLU A 156 -3.35 16.98 -10.98
CA GLU A 156 -2.19 17.12 -10.09
C GLU A 156 -0.92 16.64 -10.79
N PHE A 157 -0.98 15.50 -11.49
CA PHE A 157 0.15 14.98 -12.28
C PHE A 157 0.63 16.02 -13.29
N LYS A 158 -0.30 16.60 -14.07
CA LYS A 158 0.02 17.65 -15.03
C LYS A 158 0.61 18.90 -14.37
N TYR A 159 0.07 19.31 -13.22
CA TYR A 159 0.60 20.44 -12.46
C TYR A 159 2.02 20.22 -11.96
N LEU A 160 2.32 19.03 -11.41
CA LEU A 160 3.61 18.68 -10.84
C LEU A 160 4.69 18.49 -11.90
N PHE A 161 4.35 17.84 -13.01
CA PHE A 161 5.33 17.38 -14.01
C PHE A 161 5.28 18.15 -15.34
N GLY A 162 4.33 19.03 -15.53
CA GLY A 162 4.17 19.82 -16.75
C GLY A 162 3.72 19.03 -17.97
N THR A 163 3.39 17.74 -17.82
CA THR A 163 2.96 16.82 -18.89
C THR A 163 1.70 16.06 -18.49
N GLU A 164 0.91 15.65 -19.49
CA GLU A 164 -0.20 14.72 -19.29
C GLU A 164 0.34 13.30 -19.04
N LEU A 165 -0.51 12.41 -18.47
CA LEU A 165 -0.23 10.98 -18.46
C LEU A 165 -0.12 10.46 -19.89
N PRO A 166 0.87 9.59 -20.21
CA PRO A 166 1.07 9.07 -21.55
C PRO A 166 -0.15 8.31 -22.08
N GLN A 167 -0.34 8.34 -23.40
CA GLN A 167 -1.46 7.63 -24.02
C GLN A 167 -1.39 6.13 -23.75
N GLU A 168 -0.21 5.53 -23.87
CA GLU A 168 0.01 4.09 -23.61
C GLU A 168 -0.40 3.72 -22.18
N PHE A 169 -0.01 4.54 -21.18
CA PHE A 169 -0.42 4.37 -19.79
C PHE A 169 -1.95 4.37 -19.65
N MET A 170 -2.62 5.32 -20.30
CA MET A 170 -4.07 5.42 -20.27
C MET A 170 -4.77 4.24 -20.94
N GLU A 171 -4.19 3.70 -22.01
CA GLU A 171 -4.70 2.50 -22.70
C GLU A 171 -4.57 1.26 -21.82
N LYS A 172 -3.43 1.08 -21.13
CA LYS A 172 -3.26 0.02 -20.13
C LYS A 172 -4.26 0.16 -18.98
N CYS A 173 -4.44 1.37 -18.43
CA CYS A 173 -5.46 1.62 -17.40
C CYS A 173 -6.87 1.20 -17.85
N ARG A 174 -7.26 1.51 -19.11
CA ARG A 174 -8.56 1.08 -19.65
C ARG A 174 -8.66 -0.43 -19.84
N THR A 175 -7.54 -1.11 -20.09
CA THR A 175 -7.50 -2.58 -20.13
C THR A 175 -7.77 -3.17 -18.74
N PHE A 176 -7.13 -2.66 -17.72
CA PHE A 176 -7.40 -3.05 -16.33
C PHE A 176 -8.80 -2.66 -15.87
N GLN A 177 -9.35 -1.56 -16.37
CA GLN A 177 -10.74 -1.16 -16.08
C GLN A 177 -11.75 -2.19 -16.61
N LYS A 178 -11.53 -2.74 -17.81
CA LYS A 178 -12.38 -3.82 -18.37
C LYS A 178 -12.30 -5.10 -17.53
N ALA A 179 -11.18 -5.32 -16.83
CA ALA A 179 -11.00 -6.43 -15.89
C ALA A 179 -11.50 -6.10 -14.47
N GLU A 180 -12.13 -4.94 -14.26
CA GLU A 180 -12.61 -4.46 -12.95
C GLU A 180 -11.51 -4.28 -11.89
N LEU A 181 -10.28 -4.01 -12.32
CA LEU A 181 -9.12 -3.83 -11.42
C LEU A 181 -8.79 -2.36 -11.17
N ILE A 182 -9.13 -1.48 -12.11
CA ILE A 182 -8.91 -0.03 -12.04
C ILE A 182 -10.21 0.69 -12.35
N ASP A 183 -10.49 1.75 -11.63
CA ASP A 183 -11.49 2.74 -11.98
C ASP A 183 -10.80 3.92 -12.66
N VAL A 184 -11.27 4.28 -13.86
CA VAL A 184 -10.81 5.46 -14.61
C VAL A 184 -11.97 6.42 -14.74
N THR A 185 -11.83 7.59 -14.15
CA THR A 185 -12.78 8.70 -14.26
C THR A 185 -12.07 9.91 -14.87
N GLU A 186 -12.81 11.00 -15.08
CA GLU A 186 -12.23 12.28 -15.50
C GLU A 186 -11.25 12.85 -14.44
N ASN A 187 -11.51 12.58 -13.16
CA ASN A 187 -10.81 13.21 -12.05
C ASN A 187 -9.76 12.32 -11.37
N ASN A 188 -9.88 10.99 -11.48
CA ASN A 188 -8.94 10.05 -10.85
C ASN A 188 -8.80 8.73 -11.60
N ILE A 189 -7.68 8.07 -11.34
CA ILE A 189 -7.38 6.69 -11.73
C ILE A 189 -6.99 5.95 -10.45
N SER A 190 -7.81 5.01 -10.00
CA SER A 190 -7.62 4.33 -8.72
C SER A 190 -7.84 2.83 -8.83
N LEU A 191 -7.20 2.07 -7.95
CA LEU A 191 -7.46 0.64 -7.85
C LEU A 191 -8.83 0.37 -7.22
N THR A 192 -9.55 -0.61 -7.74
CA THR A 192 -10.72 -1.22 -7.07
C THR A 192 -10.25 -2.05 -5.88
N ASN A 193 -11.15 -2.61 -5.06
CA ASN A 193 -10.75 -3.55 -4.00
C ASN A 193 -10.05 -4.79 -4.57
N LYS A 194 -10.52 -5.31 -5.72
CA LYS A 194 -9.83 -6.38 -6.48
C LYS A 194 -8.46 -5.94 -6.99
N GLY A 195 -8.36 -4.71 -7.50
CA GLY A 195 -7.11 -4.15 -7.98
C GLY A 195 -6.09 -3.93 -6.86
N MET A 196 -6.52 -3.56 -5.65
CA MET A 196 -5.63 -3.43 -4.50
C MET A 196 -4.98 -4.76 -4.10
N LEU A 197 -5.71 -5.88 -4.19
CA LEU A 197 -5.18 -7.22 -3.99
C LEU A 197 -4.01 -7.53 -4.95
N LEU A 198 -4.10 -7.06 -6.21
CA LEU A 198 -3.11 -7.26 -7.26
C LEU A 198 -2.21 -6.02 -7.49
N SER A 199 -2.20 -5.09 -6.54
CA SER A 199 -1.59 -3.76 -6.70
C SER A 199 -0.15 -3.79 -7.20
N ASN A 200 0.69 -4.68 -6.66
CA ASN A 200 2.10 -4.75 -7.07
C ASN A 200 2.25 -5.12 -8.56
N SER A 201 1.52 -6.13 -9.03
CA SER A 201 1.55 -6.55 -10.44
C SER A 201 1.04 -5.45 -11.36
N ILE A 202 -0.09 -4.82 -11.01
CA ILE A 202 -0.69 -3.73 -11.79
C ILE A 202 0.26 -2.53 -11.87
N ILE A 203 0.82 -2.12 -10.72
CA ILE A 203 1.76 -0.98 -10.66
C ILE A 203 2.99 -1.28 -11.50
N THR A 204 3.58 -2.47 -11.38
CA THR A 204 4.77 -2.86 -12.16
C THR A 204 4.47 -2.78 -13.66
N GLU A 205 3.35 -3.34 -14.10
CA GLU A 205 2.98 -3.34 -15.53
C GLU A 205 2.68 -1.92 -16.06
N LEU A 206 2.09 -1.05 -15.22
CA LEU A 206 1.86 0.34 -15.60
C LEU A 206 3.16 1.16 -15.68
N LEU A 207 4.15 0.85 -14.85
CA LEU A 207 5.46 1.52 -14.86
C LEU A 207 6.38 1.04 -16.00
N GLU A 208 6.02 0.00 -16.75
CA GLU A 208 6.71 -0.38 -17.99
C GLU A 208 6.41 0.59 -19.15
N CYS A 209 5.37 1.42 -19.06
CA CYS A 209 5.14 2.49 -20.01
C CYS A 209 6.21 3.59 -19.86
N GLU A 210 6.58 4.23 -20.97
CA GLU A 210 7.38 5.45 -20.88
C GLU A 210 6.56 6.58 -20.25
N ILE A 211 6.92 7.00 -19.00
CA ILE A 211 6.18 7.97 -18.20
C ILE A 211 6.78 9.38 -18.36
#